data_a0127d4f9443b6dfe096ba64a8fc79c7
#
_entry.id   a0127d4f9443b6dfe096ba64a8fc79c7
#
_cell.length_a   1.000
_cell.length_b   1.000
_cell.length_c   1.000
_cell.angle_alpha   90.00
_cell.angle_beta   90.00
_cell.angle_gamma   90.00
#
_symmetry.space_group_name_H-M   'P 1'
#
loop_
_entity.id
_entity.type
_entity.pdbx_description
1 polymer ?
#
loop_
_entity_poly.entity_id
_entity_poly.type
_entity_poly.pdbx_seq_one_letter_code
_entity_poly.pdbx_strand_id
1 'polypeptide(L)'
;AASDVYKRQRQTEPCKSNPEVIRIITESVLAELAENPDRSNISVSQNDNHLYCQCDKCAALDAEADSHMGSHLALVNAVADAVAQKWPGVDVGTLAYVYTRKPPKGIRPRGNVRIQLCSIECSQVYPIDNRTCRRNKEFCEDLIGWGKICDDICIWTYNTNFHNYLLPCPNLRNIEPNIRLFVKHGVKGVFMQGPGNAVGGDFSGLRNYMTSRLLWNPDLSGEALMDEFLRLHYAEAAPPIRRFLDLLCDNAREKGGDANCFAHARDYAIDEAIGRAALAAMDEAAALAESDAVRLRVEKASIWALRAAVGDLPKRLSAGMRDQWNRGEITLDDFPTMKPDEIASLLPPCSANTISR
;
A
#
# COMPACT_ATOMS: atom_id res chain seq x y z
N ALA A 1 25.81 -16.85 -12.73
CA ALA A 1 26.76 -15.76 -12.98
C ALA A 1 26.10 -14.37 -13.06
N ALA A 2 24.93 -14.19 -13.73
CA ALA A 2 24.23 -12.90 -13.78
C ALA A 2 23.63 -12.50 -12.41
N SER A 3 23.13 -13.45 -11.61
CA SER A 3 22.56 -13.21 -10.29
C SER A 3 23.58 -12.73 -9.24
N ASP A 4 24.88 -13.07 -9.41
CA ASP A 4 25.93 -12.66 -8.47
C ASP A 4 26.46 -11.25 -8.73
N VAL A 5 26.35 -10.77 -9.96
CA VAL A 5 26.69 -9.38 -10.31
C VAL A 5 25.63 -8.43 -9.77
N TYR A 6 24.35 -8.82 -9.80
CA TYR A 6 23.24 -8.05 -9.23
C TYR A 6 23.34 -7.85 -7.71
N LYS A 7 23.89 -8.83 -7.00
CA LYS A 7 24.08 -8.75 -5.53
C LYS A 7 25.24 -7.85 -5.09
N ARG A 8 26.16 -7.50 -5.99
CA ARG A 8 27.36 -6.72 -5.69
C ARG A 8 27.28 -5.25 -6.09
N GLN A 9 26.33 -4.88 -6.95
CA GLN A 9 26.09 -3.48 -7.32
C GLN A 9 25.00 -2.89 -6.44
N ARG A 10 25.22 -1.69 -5.88
CA ARG A 10 24.12 -0.90 -5.35
C ARG A 10 23.12 -0.70 -6.49
N GLN A 11 21.86 -1.01 -6.26
CA GLN A 11 20.78 -0.69 -7.21
C GLN A 11 20.75 0.83 -7.39
N THR A 12 21.34 1.32 -8.45
CA THR A 12 21.37 2.73 -8.82
C THR A 12 20.49 2.93 -10.04
N GLU A 13 19.92 4.13 -10.15
CA GLU A 13 19.21 4.54 -11.36
C GLU A 13 20.18 4.72 -12.53
N PRO A 14 19.81 4.31 -13.75
CA PRO A 14 20.57 4.67 -14.94
C PRO A 14 20.54 6.17 -15.18
N CYS A 15 21.54 6.69 -15.87
CA CYS A 15 21.59 8.11 -16.23
C CYS A 15 20.53 8.43 -17.29
N LYS A 16 19.50 9.16 -16.88
CA LYS A 16 18.29 9.45 -17.68
C LYS A 16 18.54 10.49 -18.80
N SER A 17 19.68 11.21 -18.75
CA SER A 17 20.12 12.16 -19.78
C SER A 17 21.22 11.64 -20.70
N ASN A 18 21.69 10.39 -20.51
CA ASN A 18 22.68 9.78 -21.39
C ASN A 18 21.98 9.22 -22.64
N PRO A 19 22.36 9.70 -23.89
CA PRO A 19 21.72 9.26 -25.11
C PRO A 19 21.82 7.75 -25.36
N GLU A 20 22.93 7.11 -24.95
CA GLU A 20 23.14 5.69 -25.12
C GLU A 20 22.22 4.87 -24.18
N VAL A 21 22.01 5.33 -22.94
CA VAL A 21 21.06 4.73 -22.01
C VAL A 21 19.62 4.84 -22.56
N ILE A 22 19.25 6.02 -23.07
CA ILE A 22 17.95 6.24 -23.69
C ILE A 22 17.74 5.29 -24.87
N ARG A 23 18.77 5.15 -25.75
CA ARG A 23 18.74 4.25 -26.89
C ARG A 23 18.53 2.79 -26.45
N ILE A 24 19.32 2.30 -25.49
CA ILE A 24 19.23 0.92 -25.00
C ILE A 24 17.84 0.63 -24.40
N ILE A 25 17.32 1.54 -23.55
CA ILE A 25 15.99 1.39 -22.96
C ILE A 25 14.92 1.38 -24.05
N THR A 26 15.00 2.30 -25.01
CA THR A 26 14.06 2.36 -26.13
C THR A 26 14.07 1.07 -26.96
N GLU A 27 15.25 0.58 -27.34
CA GLU A 27 15.39 -0.66 -28.09
C GLU A 27 14.83 -1.87 -27.34
N SER A 28 15.08 -1.95 -26.00
CA SER A 28 14.54 -3.01 -25.16
C SER A 28 13.01 -2.97 -25.11
N VAL A 29 12.41 -1.79 -24.95
CA VAL A 29 10.95 -1.59 -24.95
C VAL A 29 10.34 -2.00 -26.29
N LEU A 30 10.96 -1.57 -27.41
CA LEU A 30 10.49 -1.91 -28.75
C LEU A 30 10.61 -3.40 -29.05
N ALA A 31 11.66 -4.08 -28.57
CA ALA A 31 11.84 -5.52 -28.68
C ALA A 31 10.77 -6.28 -27.88
N GLU A 32 10.51 -5.87 -26.64
CA GLU A 32 9.47 -6.49 -25.79
C GLU A 32 8.07 -6.36 -26.42
N LEU A 33 7.75 -5.22 -27.03
CA LEU A 33 6.48 -5.03 -27.73
C LEU A 33 6.40 -5.87 -29.01
N ALA A 34 7.51 -6.09 -29.71
CA ALA A 34 7.55 -6.97 -30.88
C ALA A 34 7.30 -8.44 -30.51
N GLU A 35 7.80 -8.88 -29.34
CA GLU A 35 7.55 -10.23 -28.81
C GLU A 35 6.12 -10.38 -28.24
N ASN A 36 5.48 -9.29 -27.86
CA ASN A 36 4.15 -9.27 -27.24
C ASN A 36 3.21 -8.27 -27.93
N PRO A 37 2.79 -8.51 -29.17
CA PRO A 37 2.08 -7.54 -30.02
C PRO A 37 0.67 -7.18 -29.51
N ASP A 38 0.09 -7.99 -28.61
CA ASP A 38 -1.24 -7.76 -28.03
C ASP A 38 -1.21 -6.84 -26.80
N ARG A 39 -0.04 -6.39 -26.38
CA ARG A 39 0.06 -5.45 -25.25
C ARG A 39 -0.49 -4.08 -25.61
N SER A 40 -1.36 -3.56 -24.76
CA SER A 40 -1.88 -2.20 -24.83
C SER A 40 -1.06 -1.18 -24.02
N ASN A 41 -0.15 -1.64 -23.15
CA ASN A 41 0.72 -0.77 -22.37
C ASN A 41 2.08 -1.44 -22.06
N ILE A 42 3.08 -0.60 -21.80
CA ILE A 42 4.39 -1.00 -21.30
C ILE A 42 4.89 -0.01 -20.25
N SER A 43 5.57 -0.49 -19.20
CA SER A 43 6.06 0.37 -18.13
C SER A 43 7.52 0.76 -18.32
N VAL A 44 7.81 2.06 -18.17
CA VAL A 44 9.16 2.64 -18.08
C VAL A 44 9.25 3.44 -16.78
N SER A 45 9.60 2.78 -15.70
CA SER A 45 9.56 3.34 -14.35
C SER A 45 10.95 3.30 -13.68
N GLN A 46 11.14 4.14 -12.67
CA GLN A 46 12.34 4.07 -11.83
C GLN A 46 12.34 2.79 -10.97
N ASN A 47 13.53 2.47 -10.44
CA ASN A 47 13.69 1.41 -9.44
C ASN A 47 13.10 1.84 -8.08
N ASP A 48 12.81 0.85 -7.24
CA ASP A 48 12.30 1.07 -5.88
C ASP A 48 13.44 1.46 -4.91
N ASN A 49 13.99 2.67 -5.12
CA ASN A 49 15.04 3.25 -4.28
C ASN A 49 15.07 4.79 -4.40
N HIS A 50 16.00 5.43 -3.67
CA HIS A 50 16.21 6.90 -3.68
C HIS A 50 17.49 7.32 -4.40
N LEU A 51 18.14 6.43 -5.17
CA LEU A 51 19.45 6.63 -5.75
C LEU A 51 19.37 7.12 -7.20
N TYR A 52 18.79 8.29 -7.42
CA TYR A 52 18.68 8.90 -8.74
C TYR A 52 20.04 9.46 -9.26
N CYS A 53 20.17 9.61 -10.57
CA CYS A 53 21.37 10.13 -11.21
C CYS A 53 21.59 11.61 -10.86
N GLN A 54 22.79 11.95 -10.41
CA GLN A 54 23.18 13.30 -9.99
C GLN A 54 24.22 13.94 -10.94
N CYS A 55 24.35 13.46 -12.19
CA CYS A 55 25.23 14.12 -13.16
C CYS A 55 24.67 15.50 -13.54
N ASP A 56 25.55 16.40 -14.00
CA ASP A 56 25.21 17.80 -14.30
C ASP A 56 23.99 17.94 -15.23
N LYS A 57 23.86 17.07 -16.23
CA LYS A 57 22.73 17.09 -17.18
C LYS A 57 21.41 16.68 -16.52
N CYS A 58 21.38 15.60 -15.73
CA CYS A 58 20.18 15.21 -15.01
C CYS A 58 19.82 16.27 -13.95
N ALA A 59 20.80 16.77 -13.21
CA ALA A 59 20.59 17.81 -12.21
C ALA A 59 20.04 19.11 -12.82
N ALA A 60 20.51 19.50 -14.00
CA ALA A 60 19.98 20.69 -14.72
C ALA A 60 18.52 20.48 -15.14
N LEU A 61 18.16 19.33 -15.71
CA LEU A 61 16.78 18.99 -16.08
C LEU A 61 15.84 19.00 -14.87
N ASP A 62 16.30 18.43 -13.75
CA ASP A 62 15.51 18.35 -12.52
C ASP A 62 15.34 19.74 -11.88
N ALA A 63 16.37 20.58 -11.93
CA ALA A 63 16.32 21.96 -11.42
C ALA A 63 15.40 22.84 -12.25
N GLU A 64 15.43 22.75 -13.59
CA GLU A 64 14.52 23.46 -14.49
C GLU A 64 13.07 23.02 -14.25
N ALA A 65 12.85 21.72 -14.05
CA ALA A 65 11.53 21.16 -13.80
C ALA A 65 11.04 21.39 -12.35
N ASP A 66 11.86 21.88 -11.43
CA ASP A 66 11.56 21.93 -9.99
C ASP A 66 11.09 20.56 -9.43
N SER A 67 11.60 19.47 -10.01
CA SER A 67 11.23 18.09 -9.68
C SER A 67 12.20 17.10 -10.30
N HIS A 68 12.56 16.04 -9.57
CA HIS A 68 13.30 14.89 -10.12
C HIS A 68 12.54 14.10 -11.20
N MET A 69 11.26 14.41 -11.39
CA MET A 69 10.51 13.94 -12.56
C MET A 69 11.01 14.58 -13.87
N GLY A 70 11.73 15.70 -13.85
CA GLY A 70 12.22 16.38 -15.04
C GLY A 70 13.07 15.49 -15.93
N SER A 71 14.18 14.96 -15.40
CA SER A 71 15.06 14.04 -16.11
C SER A 71 14.37 12.70 -16.42
N HIS A 72 13.50 12.21 -15.52
CA HIS A 72 12.78 10.96 -15.70
C HIS A 72 11.75 11.06 -16.83
N LEU A 73 10.94 12.12 -16.85
CA LEU A 73 9.93 12.31 -17.87
C LEU A 73 10.54 12.60 -19.26
N ALA A 74 11.70 13.24 -19.31
CA ALA A 74 12.44 13.41 -20.57
C ALA A 74 12.81 12.06 -21.20
N LEU A 75 13.32 11.10 -20.41
CA LEU A 75 13.55 9.73 -20.86
C LEU A 75 12.26 9.04 -21.29
N VAL A 76 11.21 9.08 -20.44
CA VAL A 76 9.92 8.44 -20.71
C VAL A 76 9.30 8.98 -22.00
N ASN A 77 9.34 10.29 -22.20
CA ASN A 77 8.85 10.92 -23.43
C ASN A 77 9.61 10.48 -24.69
N ALA A 78 10.94 10.33 -24.59
CA ALA A 78 11.75 9.83 -25.73
C ALA A 78 11.36 8.39 -26.11
N VAL A 79 11.13 7.52 -25.10
CA VAL A 79 10.64 6.16 -25.35
C VAL A 79 9.22 6.19 -25.92
N ALA A 80 8.35 7.03 -25.37
CA ALA A 80 6.95 7.16 -25.83
C ALA A 80 6.86 7.64 -27.27
N ASP A 81 7.71 8.58 -27.68
CA ASP A 81 7.81 9.04 -29.08
C ASP A 81 8.19 7.88 -30.01
N ALA A 82 9.14 7.01 -29.64
CA ALA A 82 9.54 5.87 -30.42
C ALA A 82 8.45 4.76 -30.47
N VAL A 83 7.75 4.54 -29.36
CA VAL A 83 6.63 3.60 -29.28
C VAL A 83 5.49 4.09 -30.17
N ALA A 84 5.10 5.35 -30.12
CA ALA A 84 4.02 5.91 -30.92
C ALA A 84 4.24 5.76 -32.44
N GLN A 85 5.50 5.76 -32.90
CA GLN A 85 5.83 5.57 -34.33
C GLN A 85 5.55 4.15 -34.83
N LYS A 86 5.74 3.12 -33.97
CA LYS A 86 5.61 1.71 -34.38
C LYS A 86 4.31 1.08 -33.87
N TRP A 87 3.85 1.50 -32.68
CA TRP A 87 2.65 0.98 -32.00
C TRP A 87 1.78 2.15 -31.49
N PRO A 88 1.06 2.86 -32.35
CA PRO A 88 0.31 4.09 -31.99
C PRO A 88 -0.83 3.86 -30.99
N GLY A 89 -1.20 2.61 -30.71
CA GLY A 89 -2.23 2.26 -29.72
C GLY A 89 -1.68 1.79 -28.38
N VAL A 90 -0.35 1.86 -28.16
CA VAL A 90 0.29 1.38 -26.93
C VAL A 90 0.66 2.56 -26.02
N ASP A 91 0.20 2.51 -24.78
CA ASP A 91 0.56 3.48 -23.74
C ASP A 91 1.90 3.13 -23.08
N VAL A 92 2.65 4.17 -22.74
CA VAL A 92 3.87 4.05 -21.91
C VAL A 92 3.57 4.51 -20.50
N GLY A 93 3.45 3.56 -19.58
CA GLY A 93 3.22 3.84 -18.15
C GLY A 93 4.50 4.22 -17.44
N THR A 94 4.42 5.16 -16.51
CA THR A 94 5.51 5.48 -15.58
C THR A 94 4.99 5.83 -14.20
N LEU A 95 5.84 5.62 -13.16
CA LEU A 95 5.49 5.94 -11.78
C LEU A 95 5.86 7.40 -11.46
N ALA A 96 4.91 8.13 -10.88
CA ALA A 96 5.17 9.32 -10.09
C ALA A 96 5.25 8.89 -8.61
N TYR A 97 6.46 8.55 -8.15
CA TYR A 97 6.69 7.79 -6.94
C TYR A 97 7.89 8.33 -6.17
N VAL A 98 7.74 8.54 -4.88
CA VAL A 98 8.80 9.01 -3.98
C VAL A 98 9.45 10.29 -4.54
N TYR A 99 10.69 10.24 -5.02
CA TYR A 99 11.42 11.43 -5.51
C TYR A 99 10.90 11.98 -6.85
N THR A 100 10.15 11.19 -7.62
CA THR A 100 9.50 11.64 -8.88
C THR A 100 8.02 12.00 -8.71
N ARG A 101 7.45 11.95 -7.49
CA ARG A 101 6.01 12.15 -7.25
C ARG A 101 5.53 13.55 -7.63
N LYS A 102 6.34 14.57 -7.31
CA LYS A 102 6.02 15.97 -7.61
C LYS A 102 5.92 16.20 -9.12
N PRO A 103 4.82 16.79 -9.63
CA PRO A 103 4.68 17.09 -11.05
C PRO A 103 5.76 18.11 -11.51
N PRO A 104 6.37 17.90 -12.69
CA PRO A 104 7.42 18.77 -13.20
C PRO A 104 6.85 20.06 -13.81
N LYS A 105 7.64 21.12 -13.79
CA LYS A 105 7.41 22.34 -14.54
C LYS A 105 8.08 22.27 -15.92
N GLY A 106 7.57 22.99 -16.91
CA GLY A 106 8.23 23.15 -18.21
C GLY A 106 8.19 21.94 -19.14
N ILE A 107 7.92 20.73 -18.64
CA ILE A 107 7.80 19.50 -19.41
C ILE A 107 6.46 18.82 -19.12
N ARG A 108 5.84 18.23 -20.16
CA ARG A 108 4.58 17.48 -20.05
C ARG A 108 4.75 16.05 -20.57
N PRO A 109 3.97 15.09 -20.04
CA PRO A 109 3.86 13.77 -20.65
C PRO A 109 3.37 13.84 -22.10
N ARG A 110 3.84 12.92 -22.95
CA ARG A 110 3.27 12.71 -24.27
C ARG A 110 1.85 12.16 -24.17
N GLY A 111 1.07 12.29 -25.25
CA GLY A 111 -0.33 11.86 -25.28
C GLY A 111 -0.54 10.36 -25.04
N ASN A 112 0.49 9.55 -25.26
CA ASN A 112 0.53 8.11 -24.98
C ASN A 112 1.30 7.78 -23.68
N VAL A 113 1.52 8.76 -22.79
CA VAL A 113 2.16 8.52 -21.48
C VAL A 113 1.11 8.54 -20.38
N ARG A 114 1.03 7.43 -19.65
CA ARG A 114 0.19 7.28 -18.44
C ARG A 114 1.02 7.50 -17.20
N ILE A 115 0.56 8.39 -16.32
CA ILE A 115 1.18 8.64 -15.03
C ILE A 115 0.48 7.82 -13.96
N GLN A 116 1.22 6.95 -13.27
CA GLN A 116 0.75 6.26 -12.09
C GLN A 116 1.27 6.95 -10.83
N LEU A 117 0.41 7.78 -10.21
CA LEU A 117 0.73 8.55 -9.02
C LEU A 117 0.57 7.68 -7.77
N CYS A 118 1.64 7.54 -6.99
CA CYS A 118 1.70 6.66 -5.84
C CYS A 118 1.53 7.42 -4.52
N SER A 119 0.67 6.91 -3.64
CA SER A 119 0.32 7.54 -2.35
C SER A 119 1.03 6.91 -1.14
N ILE A 120 2.21 6.30 -1.32
CA ILE A 120 2.89 5.50 -0.30
C ILE A 120 3.22 6.28 0.99
N GLU A 121 3.45 7.59 0.88
CA GLU A 121 3.73 8.44 2.03
C GLU A 121 2.48 8.91 2.77
N CYS A 122 1.29 8.78 2.14
CA CYS A 122 0.04 9.25 2.72
C CYS A 122 -0.30 8.56 4.05
N SER A 123 -0.93 9.31 4.93
CA SER A 123 -1.46 8.78 6.17
C SER A 123 -2.55 7.74 5.90
N GLN A 124 -2.52 6.65 6.66
CA GLN A 124 -3.59 5.64 6.69
C GLN A 124 -4.69 5.99 7.70
N VAL A 125 -4.43 6.91 8.60
CA VAL A 125 -5.38 7.32 9.66
C VAL A 125 -6.43 8.29 9.12
N TYR A 126 -6.02 9.18 8.22
CA TYR A 126 -6.89 10.22 7.65
C TYR A 126 -7.13 9.97 6.16
N PRO A 127 -8.29 10.37 5.62
CA PRO A 127 -8.49 10.38 4.17
C PRO A 127 -7.50 11.33 3.48
N ILE A 128 -7.19 11.05 2.23
CA ILE A 128 -6.16 11.79 1.46
C ILE A 128 -6.50 13.28 1.31
N ASP A 129 -7.78 13.64 1.30
CA ASP A 129 -8.22 15.04 1.20
C ASP A 129 -8.12 15.81 2.53
N ASN A 130 -7.68 15.17 3.62
CA ASN A 130 -7.44 15.84 4.89
C ASN A 130 -6.22 16.77 4.79
N ARG A 131 -6.51 18.09 4.77
CA ARG A 131 -5.51 19.14 4.61
C ARG A 131 -4.71 19.47 5.89
N THR A 132 -5.10 18.95 7.04
CA THR A 132 -4.35 19.12 8.29
C THR A 132 -3.19 18.14 8.38
N CYS A 133 -3.27 16.99 7.72
CA CYS A 133 -2.17 16.06 7.54
C CYS A 133 -1.23 16.57 6.43
N ARG A 134 0.02 16.91 6.75
CA ARG A 134 0.99 17.46 5.79
C ARG A 134 1.21 16.53 4.59
N ARG A 135 1.40 15.24 4.83
CA ARG A 135 1.64 14.24 3.77
C ARG A 135 0.48 14.12 2.79
N ASN A 136 -0.75 14.13 3.31
CA ASN A 136 -1.96 14.04 2.49
C ASN A 136 -2.18 15.35 1.71
N LYS A 137 -1.90 16.50 2.33
CA LYS A 137 -1.93 17.81 1.66
C LYS A 137 -0.97 17.87 0.48
N GLU A 138 0.30 17.45 0.68
CA GLU A 138 1.32 17.38 -0.36
C GLU A 138 0.88 16.49 -1.53
N PHE A 139 0.33 15.30 -1.23
CA PHE A 139 -0.19 14.40 -2.27
C PHE A 139 -1.36 15.03 -3.06
N CYS A 140 -2.29 15.70 -2.38
CA CYS A 140 -3.37 16.40 -3.06
C CYS A 140 -2.85 17.52 -3.98
N GLU A 141 -1.81 18.25 -3.56
CA GLU A 141 -1.17 19.27 -4.38
C GLU A 141 -0.52 18.65 -5.62
N ASP A 142 0.15 17.50 -5.45
CA ASP A 142 0.72 16.75 -6.56
C ASP A 142 -0.36 16.21 -7.51
N LEU A 143 -1.46 15.63 -7.01
CA LEU A 143 -2.59 15.16 -7.83
C LEU A 143 -3.20 16.31 -8.66
N ILE A 144 -3.45 17.47 -8.03
CA ILE A 144 -3.95 18.66 -8.72
C ILE A 144 -2.94 19.16 -9.76
N GLY A 145 -1.65 19.12 -9.42
CA GLY A 145 -0.57 19.55 -10.32
C GLY A 145 -0.47 18.64 -11.55
N TRP A 146 -0.51 17.34 -11.35
CA TRP A 146 -0.52 16.36 -12.44
C TRP A 146 -1.75 16.52 -13.35
N GLY A 147 -2.94 16.74 -12.78
CA GLY A 147 -4.16 16.96 -13.56
C GLY A 147 -4.13 18.20 -14.47
N LYS A 148 -3.18 19.14 -14.29
CA LYS A 148 -2.99 20.28 -15.18
C LYS A 148 -2.12 19.97 -16.41
N ILE A 149 -1.36 18.87 -16.37
CA ILE A 149 -0.36 18.54 -17.39
C ILE A 149 -0.51 17.15 -18.00
N CYS A 150 -1.42 16.32 -17.46
CA CYS A 150 -1.68 14.95 -17.91
C CYS A 150 -3.15 14.61 -17.77
N ASP A 151 -3.75 14.03 -18.82
CA ASP A 151 -5.15 13.60 -18.84
C ASP A 151 -5.31 12.10 -18.50
N ASP A 152 -4.24 11.32 -18.53
CA ASP A 152 -4.23 9.90 -18.19
C ASP A 152 -3.45 9.64 -16.89
N ILE A 153 -4.16 9.83 -15.78
CA ILE A 153 -3.63 9.60 -14.44
C ILE A 153 -4.31 8.38 -13.85
N CYS A 154 -3.50 7.42 -13.38
CA CYS A 154 -3.91 6.34 -12.52
C CYS A 154 -3.33 6.54 -11.12
N ILE A 155 -4.00 6.02 -10.09
CA ILE A 155 -3.50 6.06 -8.71
C ILE A 155 -3.03 4.68 -8.30
N TRP A 156 -1.87 4.62 -7.66
CA TRP A 156 -1.43 3.49 -6.86
C TRP A 156 -1.59 3.85 -5.39
N THR A 157 -2.56 3.25 -4.73
CA THR A 157 -2.83 3.48 -3.31
C THR A 157 -2.67 2.20 -2.49
N TYR A 158 -2.60 2.33 -1.18
CA TYR A 158 -2.19 1.26 -0.27
C TYR A 158 -3.27 1.03 0.77
N ASN A 159 -3.79 -0.20 0.85
CA ASN A 159 -4.88 -0.57 1.76
C ASN A 159 -4.47 -1.56 2.85
N THR A 160 -3.19 -1.61 3.18
CA THR A 160 -2.65 -2.54 4.17
C THR A 160 -1.47 -1.92 4.91
N ASN A 161 -1.03 -2.57 5.97
CA ASN A 161 0.21 -2.22 6.65
C ASN A 161 1.32 -3.18 6.23
N PHE A 162 2.32 -2.69 5.48
CA PHE A 162 3.45 -3.51 5.02
C PHE A 162 4.43 -3.89 6.13
N HIS A 163 4.44 -3.16 7.24
CA HIS A 163 5.26 -3.55 8.38
C HIS A 163 4.74 -4.85 9.01
N ASN A 164 3.40 -5.00 9.08
CA ASN A 164 2.76 -6.23 9.54
C ASN A 164 1.33 -6.33 8.99
N TYR A 165 1.10 -7.24 8.05
CA TYR A 165 -0.21 -7.43 7.40
C TYR A 165 -1.34 -7.86 8.34
N LEU A 166 -1.01 -8.42 9.51
CA LEU A 166 -2.00 -8.82 10.50
C LEU A 166 -2.35 -7.70 11.49
N LEU A 167 -1.54 -6.63 11.57
CA LEU A 167 -1.83 -5.49 12.42
C LEU A 167 -3.03 -4.72 11.85
N PRO A 168 -4.12 -4.54 12.61
CA PRO A 168 -5.27 -3.78 12.14
C PRO A 168 -4.89 -2.36 11.71
N CYS A 169 -5.21 -2.04 10.46
CA CYS A 169 -4.95 -0.73 9.86
C CYS A 169 -6.22 0.12 9.92
N PRO A 170 -6.22 1.32 10.55
CA PRO A 170 -7.41 2.12 10.80
C PRO A 170 -7.87 2.94 9.58
N ASN A 171 -7.85 2.35 8.38
CA ASN A 171 -8.10 3.07 7.12
C ASN A 171 -9.42 2.70 6.42
N LEU A 172 -10.26 1.83 7.00
CA LEU A 172 -11.51 1.40 6.37
C LEU A 172 -12.42 2.58 6.00
N ARG A 173 -12.55 3.56 6.90
CA ARG A 173 -13.35 4.77 6.67
C ARG A 173 -12.73 5.77 5.70
N ASN A 174 -11.51 5.51 5.22
CA ASN A 174 -10.83 6.36 4.24
C ASN A 174 -11.07 5.90 2.80
N ILE A 175 -11.55 4.66 2.58
CA ILE A 175 -11.71 4.07 1.24
C ILE A 175 -12.68 4.90 0.39
N GLU A 176 -13.87 5.19 0.94
CA GLU A 176 -14.89 5.99 0.24
C GLU A 176 -14.40 7.41 -0.12
N PRO A 177 -13.97 8.26 0.85
CA PRO A 177 -13.55 9.61 0.52
C PRO A 177 -12.34 9.64 -0.42
N ASN A 178 -11.43 8.67 -0.33
CA ASN A 178 -10.29 8.58 -1.26
C ASN A 178 -10.77 8.29 -2.69
N ILE A 179 -11.67 7.33 -2.89
CA ILE A 179 -12.21 7.02 -4.22
C ILE A 179 -12.97 8.21 -4.79
N ARG A 180 -13.79 8.90 -4.00
CA ARG A 180 -14.49 10.11 -4.42
C ARG A 180 -13.52 11.24 -4.80
N LEU A 181 -12.43 11.40 -4.07
CA LEU A 181 -11.36 12.35 -4.41
C LEU A 181 -10.76 12.03 -5.79
N PHE A 182 -10.46 10.75 -6.06
CA PHE A 182 -9.90 10.32 -7.33
C PHE A 182 -10.86 10.58 -8.50
N VAL A 183 -12.14 10.26 -8.33
CA VAL A 183 -13.19 10.55 -9.33
C VAL A 183 -13.30 12.06 -9.58
N LYS A 184 -13.33 12.87 -8.53
CA LYS A 184 -13.38 14.34 -8.62
C LYS A 184 -12.23 14.93 -9.43
N HIS A 185 -11.05 14.31 -9.39
CA HIS A 185 -9.86 14.75 -10.11
C HIS A 185 -9.65 14.02 -11.45
N GLY A 186 -10.66 13.29 -11.96
CA GLY A 186 -10.64 12.69 -13.30
C GLY A 186 -9.67 11.52 -13.46
N VAL A 187 -9.28 10.88 -12.34
CA VAL A 187 -8.43 9.68 -12.34
C VAL A 187 -9.07 8.56 -13.17
N LYS A 188 -8.31 7.92 -14.05
CA LYS A 188 -8.80 6.91 -14.98
C LYS A 188 -8.79 5.50 -14.43
N GLY A 189 -7.90 5.21 -13.49
CA GLY A 189 -7.78 3.89 -12.89
C GLY A 189 -7.14 3.94 -11.51
N VAL A 190 -7.43 2.93 -10.69
CA VAL A 190 -6.88 2.80 -9.35
C VAL A 190 -6.35 1.40 -9.14
N PHE A 191 -5.09 1.29 -8.71
CA PHE A 191 -4.52 0.07 -8.16
C PHE A 191 -4.49 0.17 -6.64
N MET A 192 -5.32 -0.66 -6.00
CA MET A 192 -5.44 -0.74 -4.54
C MET A 192 -4.56 -1.88 -4.01
N GLN A 193 -3.34 -1.56 -3.61
CA GLN A 193 -2.43 -2.58 -3.10
C GLN A 193 -2.86 -3.10 -1.73
N GLY A 194 -3.11 -4.41 -1.66
CA GLY A 194 -3.39 -5.16 -0.45
C GLY A 194 -2.20 -5.99 0.03
N PRO A 195 -2.42 -6.96 0.93
CA PRO A 195 -1.38 -7.81 1.51
C PRO A 195 -0.91 -8.90 0.53
N GLY A 196 -0.24 -8.51 -0.56
CA GLY A 196 0.12 -9.40 -1.67
C GLY A 196 1.14 -10.49 -1.33
N ASN A 197 1.95 -10.31 -0.28
CA ASN A 197 3.01 -11.23 0.11
C ASN A 197 2.63 -12.12 1.32
N ALA A 198 1.36 -12.17 1.69
CA ALA A 198 0.87 -12.97 2.82
C ALA A 198 -0.38 -13.76 2.43
N VAL A 199 -0.65 -14.82 3.18
CA VAL A 199 -1.88 -15.64 3.02
C VAL A 199 -3.14 -14.83 3.31
N GLY A 200 -3.01 -13.75 4.08
CA GLY A 200 -4.10 -12.82 4.39
C GLY A 200 -3.60 -11.56 5.09
N GLY A 201 -4.48 -10.58 5.20
CA GLY A 201 -4.25 -9.34 5.95
C GLY A 201 -5.50 -8.97 6.74
N ASP A 202 -5.35 -7.97 7.60
CA ASP A 202 -6.43 -7.51 8.47
C ASP A 202 -7.68 -7.13 7.66
N PHE A 203 -8.79 -7.77 7.94
CA PHE A 203 -10.08 -7.55 7.29
C PHE A 203 -10.01 -7.41 5.76
N SER A 204 -9.10 -8.14 5.09
CA SER A 204 -8.88 -8.04 3.64
C SER A 204 -10.15 -8.30 2.81
N GLY A 205 -11.00 -9.24 3.24
CA GLY A 205 -12.30 -9.50 2.60
C GLY A 205 -13.21 -8.27 2.62
N LEU A 206 -13.32 -7.60 3.77
CA LEU A 206 -14.10 -6.36 3.93
C LEU A 206 -13.53 -5.23 3.05
N ARG A 207 -12.20 -5.03 3.07
CA ARG A 207 -11.53 -4.01 2.24
C ARG A 207 -11.79 -4.23 0.76
N ASN A 208 -11.65 -5.46 0.30
CA ASN A 208 -11.90 -5.82 -1.10
C ASN A 208 -13.36 -5.62 -1.48
N TYR A 209 -14.30 -5.99 -0.59
CA TYR A 209 -15.72 -5.77 -0.81
C TYR A 209 -16.04 -4.28 -0.96
N MET A 210 -15.64 -3.45 0.01
CA MET A 210 -15.88 -2.01 -0.04
C MET A 210 -15.23 -1.37 -1.27
N THR A 211 -13.99 -1.70 -1.55
CA THR A 211 -13.25 -1.16 -2.68
C THR A 211 -13.90 -1.49 -4.01
N SER A 212 -14.27 -2.75 -4.25
CA SER A 212 -14.88 -3.17 -5.51
C SER A 212 -16.24 -2.50 -5.74
N ARG A 213 -17.06 -2.37 -4.68
CA ARG A 213 -18.36 -1.71 -4.77
C ARG A 213 -18.23 -0.21 -5.03
N LEU A 214 -17.29 0.47 -4.36
CA LEU A 214 -17.07 1.90 -4.49
C LEU A 214 -16.36 2.26 -5.81
N LEU A 215 -15.49 1.42 -6.35
CA LEU A 215 -14.90 1.63 -7.68
C LEU A 215 -15.94 1.45 -8.78
N TRP A 216 -16.93 0.58 -8.59
CA TRP A 216 -18.05 0.43 -9.52
C TRP A 216 -19.06 1.58 -9.41
N ASN A 217 -19.40 1.99 -8.20
CA ASN A 217 -20.31 3.09 -7.93
C ASN A 217 -19.83 3.94 -6.74
N PRO A 218 -19.12 5.06 -6.99
CA PRO A 218 -18.56 5.92 -5.95
C PRO A 218 -19.61 6.70 -5.13
N ASP A 219 -20.89 6.67 -5.52
CA ASP A 219 -21.98 7.31 -4.77
C ASP A 219 -22.50 6.46 -3.60
N LEU A 220 -22.07 5.21 -3.49
CA LEU A 220 -22.42 4.34 -2.37
C LEU A 220 -21.79 4.85 -1.07
N SER A 221 -22.45 4.55 0.06
CA SER A 221 -21.90 4.83 1.39
C SER A 221 -20.97 3.73 1.84
N GLY A 222 -19.72 4.09 2.19
CA GLY A 222 -18.74 3.16 2.73
C GLY A 222 -19.19 2.55 4.07
N GLU A 223 -19.84 3.33 4.93
CA GLU A 223 -20.41 2.85 6.19
C GLU A 223 -21.50 1.79 5.95
N ALA A 224 -22.41 2.06 5.02
CA ALA A 224 -23.47 1.10 4.66
C ALA A 224 -22.89 -0.20 4.05
N LEU A 225 -21.83 -0.10 3.24
CA LEU A 225 -21.13 -1.26 2.68
C LEU A 225 -20.42 -2.07 3.75
N MET A 226 -19.83 -1.41 4.75
CA MET A 226 -19.21 -2.06 5.89
C MET A 226 -20.26 -2.83 6.70
N ASP A 227 -21.40 -2.21 7.03
CA ASP A 227 -22.50 -2.85 7.75
C ASP A 227 -23.09 -4.02 6.96
N GLU A 228 -23.28 -3.86 5.65
CA GLU A 228 -23.75 -4.93 4.76
C GLU A 228 -22.81 -6.13 4.78
N PHE A 229 -21.50 -5.90 4.60
CA PHE A 229 -20.50 -6.98 4.63
C PHE A 229 -20.49 -7.69 5.98
N LEU A 230 -20.44 -6.93 7.08
CA LEU A 230 -20.37 -7.51 8.43
C LEU A 230 -21.63 -8.36 8.71
N ARG A 231 -22.80 -7.87 8.38
CA ARG A 231 -24.06 -8.62 8.53
C ARG A 231 -24.08 -9.90 7.69
N LEU A 232 -23.62 -9.85 6.45
CA LEU A 232 -23.63 -11.02 5.54
C LEU A 232 -22.52 -12.02 5.89
N HIS A 233 -21.40 -11.56 6.41
CA HIS A 233 -20.23 -12.40 6.67
C HIS A 233 -20.18 -12.96 8.09
N TYR A 234 -20.59 -12.16 9.09
CA TYR A 234 -20.53 -12.52 10.50
C TYR A 234 -21.91 -12.70 11.15
N ALA A 235 -22.98 -12.44 10.41
CA ALA A 235 -24.37 -12.59 10.85
C ALA A 235 -24.61 -11.98 12.26
N GLU A 236 -25.06 -12.79 13.23
CA GLU A 236 -25.30 -12.41 14.62
C GLU A 236 -24.04 -11.95 15.37
N ALA A 237 -22.85 -12.35 14.94
CA ALA A 237 -21.57 -11.94 15.49
C ALA A 237 -21.05 -10.58 14.95
N ALA A 238 -21.76 -9.95 14.00
CA ALA A 238 -21.34 -8.69 13.40
C ALA A 238 -21.24 -7.49 14.37
N PRO A 239 -22.17 -7.25 15.32
CA PRO A 239 -22.15 -6.05 16.14
C PRO A 239 -20.88 -5.85 16.97
N PRO A 240 -20.32 -6.83 17.70
CA PRO A 240 -19.08 -6.63 18.44
C PRO A 240 -17.88 -6.36 17.52
N ILE A 241 -17.82 -6.99 16.35
CA ILE A 241 -16.76 -6.75 15.36
C ILE A 241 -16.87 -5.31 14.84
N ARG A 242 -18.07 -4.81 14.56
CA ARG A 242 -18.30 -3.43 14.15
C ARG A 242 -17.79 -2.44 15.20
N ARG A 243 -18.13 -2.64 16.47
CA ARG A 243 -17.66 -1.79 17.56
C ARG A 243 -16.15 -1.76 17.68
N PHE A 244 -15.47 -2.90 17.47
CA PHE A 244 -14.02 -2.95 17.44
C PHE A 244 -13.44 -2.13 16.28
N LEU A 245 -13.97 -2.25 15.06
CA LEU A 245 -13.52 -1.49 13.91
C LEU A 245 -13.71 0.02 14.09
N ASP A 246 -14.84 0.41 14.67
CA ASP A 246 -15.12 1.81 15.00
C ASP A 246 -14.13 2.35 16.03
N LEU A 247 -13.96 1.62 17.14
CA LEU A 247 -13.00 1.99 18.19
C LEU A 247 -11.58 2.15 17.63
N LEU A 248 -11.14 1.24 16.77
CA LEU A 248 -9.83 1.29 16.12
C LEU A 248 -9.64 2.58 15.32
N CYS A 249 -10.63 2.91 14.47
CA CYS A 249 -10.57 4.09 13.62
C CYS A 249 -10.67 5.40 14.42
N ASP A 250 -11.58 5.46 15.39
CA ASP A 250 -11.81 6.65 16.21
C ASP A 250 -10.61 6.93 17.11
N ASN A 251 -10.09 5.92 17.80
CA ASN A 251 -8.90 6.06 18.65
C ASN A 251 -7.67 6.55 17.86
N ALA A 252 -7.45 6.01 16.64
CA ALA A 252 -6.34 6.46 15.81
C ALA A 252 -6.50 7.93 15.39
N ARG A 253 -7.72 8.39 15.08
CA ARG A 253 -8.01 9.77 14.72
C ARG A 253 -7.91 10.73 15.91
N GLU A 254 -8.42 10.34 17.08
CA GLU A 254 -8.43 11.15 18.30
C GLU A 254 -7.02 11.35 18.86
N LYS A 255 -6.18 10.32 18.85
CA LYS A 255 -4.80 10.38 19.35
C LYS A 255 -3.79 10.96 18.35
N GLY A 256 -4.27 11.40 17.18
CA GLY A 256 -3.47 12.20 16.23
C GLY A 256 -2.39 11.45 15.49
N GLY A 257 -2.57 10.15 15.22
CA GLY A 257 -1.64 9.37 14.39
C GLY A 257 -1.50 9.92 12.98
N ASP A 258 -0.29 10.28 12.55
CA ASP A 258 0.07 10.54 11.16
C ASP A 258 0.97 9.40 10.68
N ALA A 259 0.36 8.27 10.36
CA ALA A 259 1.04 7.03 10.10
C ALA A 259 0.71 6.49 8.71
N ASN A 260 1.73 6.17 7.93
CA ASN A 260 1.57 5.57 6.60
C ASN A 260 1.48 4.03 6.68
N CYS A 261 1.60 3.37 5.53
CA CYS A 261 1.50 1.90 5.42
C CYS A 261 2.69 1.12 6.01
N PHE A 262 3.67 1.75 6.64
CA PHE A 262 4.80 1.12 7.35
C PHE A 262 4.75 1.37 8.86
N ALA A 263 3.58 1.67 9.40
CA ALA A 263 3.40 2.03 10.81
C ALA A 263 3.54 0.85 11.76
N HIS A 264 3.98 1.13 12.98
CA HIS A 264 3.89 0.24 14.12
C HIS A 264 2.53 0.42 14.84
N ALA A 265 2.21 -0.47 15.79
CA ALA A 265 0.97 -0.39 16.56
C ALA A 265 0.82 0.95 17.29
N ARG A 266 1.90 1.45 17.90
CA ARG A 266 1.91 2.76 18.56
C ARG A 266 1.60 3.94 17.65
N ASP A 267 2.00 3.86 16.36
CA ASP A 267 1.77 4.92 15.39
C ASP A 267 0.29 5.00 14.98
N TYR A 268 -0.45 3.89 15.11
CA TYR A 268 -1.91 3.81 14.98
C TYR A 268 -2.64 4.01 16.33
N ALA A 269 -1.92 4.38 17.38
CA ALA A 269 -2.44 4.49 18.74
C ALA A 269 -3.08 3.18 19.26
N ILE A 270 -2.63 2.02 18.78
CA ILE A 270 -3.02 0.71 19.28
C ILE A 270 -2.20 0.43 20.54
N ASP A 271 -2.80 0.67 21.68
CA ASP A 271 -2.24 0.41 23.01
C ASP A 271 -2.90 -0.82 23.65
N GLU A 272 -2.51 -1.11 24.88
CA GLU A 272 -3.04 -2.24 25.66
C GLU A 272 -4.57 -2.17 25.85
N ALA A 273 -5.13 -0.97 25.98
CA ALA A 273 -6.58 -0.80 26.15
C ALA A 273 -7.34 -1.19 24.86
N ILE A 274 -6.82 -0.75 23.71
CA ILE A 274 -7.37 -1.13 22.39
C ILE A 274 -7.20 -2.64 22.17
N GLY A 275 -6.05 -3.21 22.52
CA GLY A 275 -5.81 -4.65 22.42
C GLY A 275 -6.79 -5.47 23.25
N ARG A 276 -7.03 -5.09 24.52
CA ARG A 276 -8.03 -5.75 25.37
C ARG A 276 -9.46 -5.60 24.83
N ALA A 277 -9.81 -4.43 24.33
CA ALA A 277 -11.13 -4.21 23.73
C ALA A 277 -11.32 -5.06 22.45
N ALA A 278 -10.25 -5.23 21.66
CA ALA A 278 -10.25 -6.11 20.49
C ALA A 278 -10.54 -7.56 20.87
N LEU A 279 -9.85 -8.11 21.88
CA LEU A 279 -10.06 -9.47 22.36
C LEU A 279 -11.47 -9.65 22.91
N ALA A 280 -11.94 -8.75 23.77
CA ALA A 280 -13.30 -8.81 24.32
C ALA A 280 -14.39 -8.77 23.23
N ALA A 281 -14.18 -8.00 22.15
CA ALA A 281 -15.09 -7.98 21.03
C ALA A 281 -15.12 -9.32 20.27
N MET A 282 -13.99 -10.00 20.14
CA MET A 282 -13.92 -11.32 19.48
C MET A 282 -14.51 -12.42 20.37
N ASP A 283 -14.32 -12.38 21.69
CA ASP A 283 -14.96 -13.30 22.64
C ASP A 283 -16.48 -13.18 22.60
N GLU A 284 -16.99 -11.95 22.58
CA GLU A 284 -18.42 -11.69 22.44
C GLU A 284 -18.94 -12.18 21.06
N ALA A 285 -18.21 -11.92 19.98
CA ALA A 285 -18.55 -12.39 18.66
C ALA A 285 -18.59 -13.92 18.57
N ALA A 286 -17.64 -14.60 19.20
CA ALA A 286 -17.59 -16.05 19.27
C ALA A 286 -18.78 -16.64 20.05
N ALA A 287 -19.18 -15.99 21.15
CA ALA A 287 -20.33 -16.39 21.95
C ALA A 287 -21.67 -16.21 21.19
N LEU A 288 -21.76 -15.24 20.29
CA LEU A 288 -22.93 -14.97 19.47
C LEU A 288 -23.02 -15.86 18.24
N ALA A 289 -21.91 -16.47 17.81
CA ALA A 289 -21.84 -17.28 16.57
C ALA A 289 -22.70 -18.55 16.65
N GLU A 290 -23.82 -18.60 15.92
CA GLU A 290 -24.77 -19.73 15.94
C GLU A 290 -24.32 -20.87 15.01
N SER A 291 -23.60 -20.58 13.92
CA SER A 291 -23.13 -21.60 12.96
C SER A 291 -21.62 -21.80 12.99
N ASP A 292 -21.16 -23.00 12.63
CA ASP A 292 -19.73 -23.31 12.51
C ASP A 292 -19.03 -22.43 11.48
N ALA A 293 -19.75 -22.06 10.41
CA ALA A 293 -19.22 -21.17 9.38
C ALA A 293 -18.95 -19.74 9.92
N VAL A 294 -19.86 -19.21 10.73
CA VAL A 294 -19.68 -17.90 11.39
C VAL A 294 -18.58 -18.01 12.44
N ARG A 295 -18.57 -19.08 13.25
CA ARG A 295 -17.54 -19.32 14.26
C ARG A 295 -16.14 -19.32 13.65
N LEU A 296 -15.92 -20.06 12.55
CA LEU A 296 -14.64 -20.08 11.83
C LEU A 296 -14.21 -18.69 11.30
N ARG A 297 -15.18 -17.87 10.87
CA ARG A 297 -14.89 -16.49 10.43
C ARG A 297 -14.49 -15.58 11.58
N VAL A 298 -15.12 -15.73 12.74
CA VAL A 298 -14.75 -15.03 13.98
C VAL A 298 -13.36 -15.46 14.44
N GLU A 299 -13.04 -16.76 14.44
CA GLU A 299 -11.71 -17.27 14.77
C GLU A 299 -10.62 -16.64 13.87
N LYS A 300 -10.88 -16.50 12.57
CA LYS A 300 -9.97 -15.80 11.68
C LYS A 300 -9.83 -14.31 12.03
N ALA A 301 -10.92 -13.65 12.39
CA ALA A 301 -10.88 -12.25 12.83
C ALA A 301 -10.13 -12.08 14.15
N SER A 302 -10.18 -13.07 15.04
CA SER A 302 -9.46 -13.07 16.31
C SER A 302 -7.95 -13.00 16.14
N ILE A 303 -7.39 -13.48 15.03
CA ILE A 303 -5.95 -13.32 14.72
C ILE A 303 -5.55 -11.84 14.68
N TRP A 304 -6.38 -10.98 14.12
CA TRP A 304 -6.12 -9.54 14.04
C TRP A 304 -6.28 -8.85 15.39
N ALA A 305 -7.25 -9.30 16.19
CA ALA A 305 -7.43 -8.82 17.56
C ALA A 305 -6.25 -9.23 18.47
N LEU A 306 -5.79 -10.48 18.38
CA LEU A 306 -4.58 -10.96 19.03
C LEU A 306 -3.36 -10.11 18.62
N ARG A 307 -3.21 -9.82 17.33
CA ARG A 307 -2.11 -8.99 16.88
C ARG A 307 -2.18 -7.56 17.41
N ALA A 308 -3.38 -6.99 17.55
CA ALA A 308 -3.58 -5.69 18.19
C ALA A 308 -3.21 -5.76 19.68
N ALA A 309 -3.62 -6.82 20.39
CA ALA A 309 -3.37 -7.00 21.81
C ALA A 309 -1.87 -7.18 22.14
N VAL A 310 -1.12 -7.81 21.23
CA VAL A 310 0.35 -7.97 21.38
C VAL A 310 1.09 -6.63 21.21
N GLY A 311 0.50 -5.67 20.49
CA GLY A 311 1.10 -4.35 20.29
C GLY A 311 2.39 -4.37 19.44
N ASP A 312 3.34 -3.50 19.76
CA ASP A 312 4.65 -3.49 19.12
C ASP A 312 5.54 -4.59 19.69
N LEU A 313 5.81 -5.60 18.86
CA LEU A 313 6.69 -6.69 19.24
C LEU A 313 8.11 -6.20 19.52
N PRO A 314 8.78 -6.68 20.59
CA PRO A 314 10.19 -6.43 20.78
C PRO A 314 10.98 -6.92 19.55
N LYS A 315 11.96 -6.13 19.11
CA LYS A 315 12.78 -6.45 17.92
C LYS A 315 13.60 -7.75 18.05
N ARG A 316 13.67 -8.33 19.27
CA ARG A 316 14.39 -9.58 19.54
C ARG A 316 13.51 -10.54 20.35
N LEU A 317 13.06 -11.58 19.70
CA LEU A 317 12.64 -12.80 20.38
C LEU A 317 13.84 -13.40 21.08
N SER A 318 13.74 -13.76 22.36
CA SER A 318 14.80 -14.56 22.98
C SER A 318 14.91 -15.89 22.20
N ALA A 319 16.13 -16.29 21.89
CA ALA A 319 16.37 -17.55 21.17
C ALA A 319 15.73 -18.74 21.94
N GLY A 320 15.74 -18.70 23.27
CA GLY A 320 15.18 -19.73 24.14
C GLY A 320 13.68 -19.94 23.98
N MET A 321 12.87 -18.88 23.80
CA MET A 321 11.42 -19.03 23.65
C MET A 321 11.03 -19.56 22.27
N ARG A 322 11.80 -19.22 21.22
CA ARG A 322 11.65 -19.84 19.90
C ARG A 322 11.90 -21.36 19.95
N ASP A 323 12.93 -21.75 20.68
CA ASP A 323 13.27 -23.16 20.85
C ASP A 323 12.21 -23.90 21.65
N GLN A 324 11.61 -23.27 22.66
CA GLN A 324 10.48 -23.82 23.44
C GLN A 324 9.24 -24.04 22.57
N TRP A 325 8.88 -23.03 21.73
CA TRP A 325 7.79 -23.18 20.75
C TRP A 325 8.05 -24.32 19.77
N ASN A 326 9.26 -24.35 19.19
CA ASN A 326 9.63 -25.38 18.23
C ASN A 326 9.68 -26.79 18.84
N ARG A 327 9.89 -26.89 20.15
CA ARG A 327 9.83 -28.18 20.89
C ARG A 327 8.43 -28.52 21.40
N GLY A 328 7.44 -27.64 21.21
CA GLY A 328 6.09 -27.81 21.72
C GLY A 328 5.97 -27.67 23.24
N GLU A 329 6.95 -27.04 23.89
CA GLU A 329 6.97 -26.77 25.33
C GLU A 329 6.05 -25.59 25.69
N ILE A 330 5.68 -24.77 24.72
CA ILE A 330 4.71 -23.68 24.81
C ILE A 330 3.68 -23.90 23.71
N THR A 331 2.40 -23.86 24.07
CA THR A 331 1.26 -24.08 23.16
C THR A 331 0.36 -22.85 23.10
N LEU A 332 -0.63 -22.84 22.19
CA LEU A 332 -1.62 -21.75 22.12
C LEU A 332 -2.46 -21.64 23.43
N ASP A 333 -2.61 -22.73 24.17
CA ASP A 333 -3.36 -22.76 25.43
C ASP A 333 -2.64 -22.03 26.57
N ASP A 334 -1.33 -21.83 26.44
CA ASP A 334 -0.52 -21.09 27.42
C ASP A 334 -0.63 -19.55 27.26
N PHE A 335 -1.09 -19.07 26.07
CA PHE A 335 -1.19 -17.65 25.77
C PHE A 335 -2.06 -16.82 26.73
N PRO A 336 -3.22 -17.28 27.23
CA PRO A 336 -4.04 -16.50 28.15
C PRO A 336 -3.36 -16.17 29.47
N THR A 337 -2.35 -16.96 29.86
CA THR A 337 -1.61 -16.79 31.11
C THR A 337 -0.29 -16.04 30.91
N MET A 338 0.14 -15.86 29.68
CA MET A 338 1.39 -15.18 29.33
C MET A 338 1.25 -13.66 29.38
N LYS A 339 2.31 -13.00 29.83
CA LYS A 339 2.39 -11.54 29.70
C LYS A 339 2.56 -11.14 28.22
N PRO A 340 2.12 -9.93 27.81
CA PRO A 340 2.25 -9.46 26.44
C PRO A 340 3.67 -9.60 25.86
N ASP A 341 4.69 -9.38 26.68
CA ASP A 341 6.10 -9.54 26.30
C ASP A 341 6.48 -11.01 26.05
N GLU A 342 5.88 -11.95 26.75
CA GLU A 342 6.08 -13.38 26.56
C GLU A 342 5.41 -13.87 25.28
N ILE A 343 4.18 -13.45 25.02
CA ILE A 343 3.45 -13.73 23.75
C ILE A 343 4.21 -13.13 22.57
N ALA A 344 4.68 -11.88 22.72
CA ALA A 344 5.46 -11.19 21.71
C ALA A 344 6.73 -11.96 21.33
N SER A 345 7.31 -12.71 22.28
CA SER A 345 8.52 -13.48 22.06
C SER A 345 8.30 -14.80 21.27
N LEU A 346 7.07 -15.28 21.19
CA LEU A 346 6.72 -16.55 20.52
C LEU A 346 6.38 -16.37 19.04
N LEU A 347 5.93 -15.19 18.64
CA LEU A 347 5.56 -14.95 17.25
C LEU A 347 6.82 -14.85 16.37
N PRO A 348 6.89 -15.61 15.24
CA PRO A 348 8.02 -15.51 14.33
C PRO A 348 8.14 -14.07 13.82
N PRO A 349 9.36 -13.53 13.65
CA PRO A 349 9.52 -12.25 13.00
C PRO A 349 8.91 -12.35 11.61
N CYS A 350 8.04 -11.41 11.28
CA CYS A 350 7.59 -11.21 9.90
C CYS A 350 8.82 -10.81 9.09
N SER A 351 9.57 -11.79 8.58
CA SER A 351 10.71 -11.52 7.73
C SER A 351 10.18 -11.12 6.36
N ALA A 352 10.38 -9.85 6.03
CA ALA A 352 10.17 -9.31 4.69
C ALA A 352 11.06 -10.00 3.62
N ASN A 353 11.77 -11.07 3.97
CA ASN A 353 12.83 -11.68 3.14
C ASN A 353 12.82 -13.22 3.08
N THR A 354 11.66 -13.87 3.06
CA THR A 354 11.65 -15.31 2.78
C THR A 354 10.59 -15.66 1.73
N ILE A 355 10.80 -15.16 0.51
CA ILE A 355 10.33 -15.84 -0.69
C ILE A 355 11.50 -15.92 -1.65
N SER A 356 12.35 -16.90 -1.42
CA SER A 356 13.15 -17.52 -2.47
C SER A 356 12.84 -19.02 -2.41
N ARG A 357 11.83 -19.45 -3.15
CA ARG A 357 11.78 -20.66 -3.98
C ARG A 357 10.40 -20.78 -4.60
#